data_1e4984c057b442152731e1440da7b481
#
_entry.id   1e4984c057b442152731e1440da7b481
#
_cell.length_a   1.000
_cell.length_b   1.000
_cell.length_c   1.000
_cell.angle_alpha   90.00
_cell.angle_beta   90.00
_cell.angle_gamma   90.00
#
_symmetry.space_group_name_H-M   'P 1'
#
loop_
_entity.id
_entity.type
_entity.pdbx_description
1 polymer ?
#
loop_
_entity_poly.entity_id
_entity_poly.type
_entity_poly.pdbx_seq_one_letter_code
_entity_poly.pdbx_strand_id
1 'polypeptide(L)'
;MKQNNPSNESPDPISFASLRASLRRLWALEGKTPPPNPGPLDLATQLAPRYDFLPKPLFFEVNGDDVVIKYLEEPASAKAEAQQLSQRALERKNQGDYAGAACWWRRALEKQPSWQGARRDLAHAYFELGDFPQAKPLLLHILWCDPDNAWALAALGNIAYGDGDSAGAERYLRLALAIEPQYAPALNNLAVVCASTGRSHQAVALFKQAINLEPQEPYAHYGLARTLAAQGKCEESVAATERLFAIAKPQGEESAAMSDSAQRTFLACQQQLVRQNHPRAKSTVRELRTETEKLSGCPIRITYEKGVTMLGAAGVLLAWDNDCDHHVVQCQREGAKNLRPHLLASALLRIQAEAQARTAGQRRLFDVNEEQIRGMLSLFDPLPASLGSDAIECFAARIREMVLCPLNALIGSAPPMLVEARLRQRFPVLRPAQFLALAEGFTENWQAHQKLLTGLPRLPQPLQRPLTALMGLDALYLDWLFEGVPDYAARYRRLDGFELSQSLWQHWQSRFPTMKPGDEFAIIDDFADILGLAGRYEWLKDHPLGPGSISPPTPGR
;
A
#
# COMPACT_ATOMS: atom_id res chain seq x y z
N MET A 1 31.41 -3.69 -0.09
CA MET A 1 31.36 -4.66 1.03
C MET A 1 32.73 -5.25 1.22
N LYS A 2 33.51 -4.72 2.17
CA LYS A 2 34.79 -5.31 2.58
C LYS A 2 34.49 -6.30 3.70
N GLN A 3 34.78 -7.57 3.48
CA GLN A 3 34.80 -8.61 4.51
C GLN A 3 35.89 -8.26 5.51
N ASN A 4 35.50 -7.77 6.69
CA ASN A 4 36.40 -7.71 7.83
C ASN A 4 36.50 -9.11 8.43
N ASN A 5 37.62 -9.75 8.21
CA ASN A 5 38.05 -10.93 8.94
C ASN A 5 38.17 -10.53 10.44
N PRO A 6 37.60 -11.27 11.38
CA PRO A 6 37.80 -10.98 12.80
C PRO A 6 39.24 -11.39 13.17
N SER A 7 40.12 -10.42 13.21
CA SER A 7 41.45 -10.58 13.79
C SER A 7 41.33 -10.92 15.29
N ASN A 8 42.14 -11.87 15.75
CA ASN A 8 42.36 -12.25 17.14
C ASN A 8 43.02 -11.07 17.88
N GLU A 9 42.28 -10.04 18.24
CA GLU A 9 42.78 -8.98 19.07
C GLU A 9 42.30 -9.18 20.52
N SER A 10 43.24 -9.29 21.44
CA SER A 10 42.98 -9.13 22.85
C SER A 10 42.25 -7.79 23.06
N PRO A 11 41.25 -7.69 23.95
CA PRO A 11 40.60 -6.43 24.16
C PRO A 11 41.62 -5.37 24.54
N ASP A 12 41.69 -4.29 23.76
CA ASP A 12 42.54 -3.16 24.06
C ASP A 12 42.25 -2.64 25.47
N PRO A 13 43.27 -2.29 26.24
CA PRO A 13 43.09 -1.73 27.57
C PRO A 13 42.23 -0.45 27.45
N ILE A 14 41.08 -0.44 28.12
CA ILE A 14 40.21 0.74 28.14
C ILE A 14 40.92 1.81 28.97
N SER A 15 41.31 2.92 28.35
CA SER A 15 41.92 4.01 29.05
C SER A 15 40.99 4.57 30.13
N PHE A 16 41.54 4.94 31.28
CA PHE A 16 40.77 5.52 32.39
C PHE A 16 40.00 6.80 31.96
N ALA A 17 40.56 7.58 31.04
CA ALA A 17 39.93 8.75 30.48
C ALA A 17 38.69 8.35 29.64
N SER A 18 38.78 7.30 28.84
CA SER A 18 37.67 6.75 28.05
C SER A 18 36.59 6.17 28.99
N LEU A 19 36.99 5.42 30.01
CA LEU A 19 36.09 4.87 31.02
C LEU A 19 35.36 5.98 31.80
N ARG A 20 36.07 7.05 32.21
CA ARG A 20 35.46 8.23 32.84
C ARG A 20 34.48 8.96 31.95
N ALA A 21 34.80 9.13 30.66
CA ALA A 21 33.92 9.77 29.70
C ALA A 21 32.65 8.95 29.49
N SER A 22 32.79 7.64 29.39
CA SER A 22 31.67 6.69 29.25
C SER A 22 30.77 6.70 30.47
N LEU A 23 31.35 6.65 31.68
CA LEU A 23 30.59 6.73 32.91
C LEU A 23 29.86 8.06 33.08
N ARG A 24 30.50 9.19 32.77
CA ARG A 24 29.84 10.50 32.81
C ARG A 24 28.64 10.56 31.87
N ARG A 25 28.76 10.00 30.65
CA ARG A 25 27.65 9.90 29.70
C ARG A 25 26.54 9.00 30.23
N LEU A 26 26.86 7.82 30.77
CA LEU A 26 25.87 6.90 31.34
C LEU A 26 25.16 7.49 32.55
N TRP A 27 25.86 8.18 33.45
CA TRP A 27 25.23 8.87 34.59
C TRP A 27 24.32 10.02 34.13
N ALA A 28 24.75 10.78 33.13
CA ALA A 28 23.91 11.82 32.53
C ALA A 28 22.64 11.24 31.89
N LEU A 29 22.73 10.05 31.27
CA LEU A 29 21.59 9.33 30.69
C LEU A 29 20.63 8.81 31.78
N GLU A 30 21.16 8.38 32.93
CA GLU A 30 20.34 7.94 34.08
C GLU A 30 19.81 9.11 34.93
N GLY A 31 20.13 10.37 34.58
CA GLY A 31 19.76 11.54 35.38
C GLY A 31 20.50 11.63 36.72
N LYS A 32 21.62 10.92 36.85
CA LYS A 32 22.47 10.91 38.08
C LYS A 32 23.65 11.88 37.93
N THR A 33 23.96 12.59 38.98
CA THR A 33 25.17 13.43 39.03
C THR A 33 26.40 12.55 39.22
N PRO A 34 27.44 12.67 38.38
CA PRO A 34 28.67 11.93 38.56
C PRO A 34 29.36 12.34 39.89
N PRO A 35 29.91 11.37 40.65
CA PRO A 35 30.67 11.71 41.85
C PRO A 35 31.89 12.57 41.47
N PRO A 36 32.26 13.53 42.32
CA PRO A 36 33.40 14.37 42.05
C PRO A 36 34.68 13.53 42.12
N ASN A 37 35.37 13.38 41.01
CA ASN A 37 36.70 12.77 40.86
C ASN A 37 36.88 11.38 41.52
N PRO A 38 36.14 10.33 41.11
CA PRO A 38 36.31 8.99 41.65
C PRO A 38 37.69 8.43 41.26
N GLY A 39 38.40 7.84 42.24
CA GLY A 39 39.64 7.11 41.99
C GLY A 39 39.39 5.81 41.24
N PRO A 40 40.42 5.17 40.66
CA PRO A 40 40.28 3.94 39.88
C PRO A 40 39.62 2.78 40.66
N LEU A 41 39.90 2.69 41.95
CA LEU A 41 39.36 1.66 42.86
C LEU A 41 37.88 1.89 43.18
N ASP A 42 37.49 3.17 43.36
CA ASP A 42 36.08 3.55 43.59
C ASP A 42 35.20 3.27 42.37
N LEU A 43 35.78 3.49 41.20
CA LEU A 43 35.14 3.16 39.92
C LEU A 43 34.96 1.66 39.74
N ALA A 44 35.97 0.85 40.02
CA ALA A 44 35.89 -0.61 39.96
C ALA A 44 34.82 -1.15 40.93
N THR A 45 34.72 -0.60 42.14
CA THR A 45 33.73 -1.00 43.15
C THR A 45 32.28 -0.61 42.72
N GLN A 46 32.11 0.54 42.10
CA GLN A 46 30.80 0.98 41.60
C GLN A 46 30.38 0.25 40.30
N LEU A 47 31.36 -0.29 39.59
CA LEU A 47 31.17 -1.03 38.37
C LEU A 47 30.83 -2.49 38.61
N ALA A 48 31.36 -3.11 39.65
CA ALA A 48 31.20 -4.53 39.94
C ALA A 48 29.74 -5.01 39.96
N PRO A 49 28.75 -4.29 40.54
CA PRO A 49 27.34 -4.68 40.50
C PRO A 49 26.73 -4.60 39.10
N ARG A 50 27.26 -3.71 38.23
CA ARG A 50 26.77 -3.56 36.86
C ARG A 50 27.32 -4.61 35.89
N TYR A 51 28.35 -5.35 36.34
CA TYR A 51 28.96 -6.48 35.62
C TYR A 51 28.50 -7.84 36.15
N ASP A 52 27.40 -7.90 36.89
CA ASP A 52 26.88 -9.16 37.45
C ASP A 52 26.51 -10.20 36.37
N PHE A 53 26.34 -9.75 35.13
CA PHE A 53 26.11 -10.57 33.96
C PHE A 53 27.39 -11.08 33.27
N LEU A 54 28.59 -10.62 33.71
CA LEU A 54 29.85 -11.13 33.22
C LEU A 54 30.28 -12.38 34.00
N PRO A 55 30.95 -13.33 33.33
CA PRO A 55 31.46 -14.52 34.00
C PRO A 55 32.48 -14.15 35.10
N LYS A 56 32.26 -14.67 36.26
CA LYS A 56 33.15 -14.48 37.42
C LYS A 56 34.23 -15.55 37.43
N PRO A 57 35.43 -15.23 37.91
CA PRO A 57 35.83 -13.98 38.57
C PRO A 57 36.29 -12.90 37.58
N LEU A 58 35.89 -11.65 37.84
CA LEU A 58 36.40 -10.46 37.17
C LEU A 58 37.61 -9.96 37.97
N PHE A 59 38.74 -9.74 37.29
CA PHE A 59 39.91 -9.11 37.86
C PHE A 59 40.03 -7.71 37.27
N PHE A 60 40.14 -6.71 38.17
CA PHE A 60 40.38 -5.33 37.78
C PHE A 60 41.86 -5.03 38.11
N GLU A 61 42.66 -4.80 37.08
CA GLU A 61 44.05 -4.39 37.21
C GLU A 61 44.14 -2.91 36.86
N VAL A 62 44.68 -2.13 37.75
CA VAL A 62 44.87 -0.69 37.56
C VAL A 62 46.32 -0.43 37.22
N ASN A 63 46.60 -0.03 35.99
CA ASN A 63 47.93 0.30 35.49
C ASN A 63 48.01 1.81 35.21
N GLY A 64 48.39 2.61 36.19
CA GLY A 64 48.45 4.07 36.07
C GLY A 64 47.03 4.66 35.87
N ASP A 65 46.77 5.24 34.72
CA ASP A 65 45.49 5.83 34.38
C ASP A 65 44.55 4.83 33.64
N ASP A 66 44.94 3.56 33.49
CA ASP A 66 44.17 2.55 32.78
C ASP A 66 43.60 1.51 33.75
N VAL A 67 42.33 1.14 33.55
CA VAL A 67 41.69 0.00 34.23
C VAL A 67 41.55 -1.12 33.22
N VAL A 68 42.30 -2.21 33.44
CA VAL A 68 42.21 -3.40 32.61
C VAL A 68 41.27 -4.40 33.27
N ILE A 69 40.21 -4.78 32.57
CA ILE A 69 39.31 -5.83 33.04
C ILE A 69 39.80 -7.15 32.44
N LYS A 70 40.34 -8.02 33.29
CA LYS A 70 40.80 -9.34 32.88
C LYS A 70 39.70 -10.37 33.13
N TYR A 71 39.47 -11.19 32.15
CA TYR A 71 38.66 -12.41 32.25
C TYR A 71 39.60 -13.60 32.40
N LEU A 72 39.10 -14.70 32.92
CA LEU A 72 39.79 -15.97 32.78
C LEU A 72 39.90 -16.30 31.26
N GLU A 73 41.11 -16.62 30.81
CA GLU A 73 41.31 -17.06 29.42
C GLU A 73 40.51 -18.34 29.18
N GLU A 74 39.59 -18.26 28.25
CA GLU A 74 38.88 -19.45 27.82
C GLU A 74 39.79 -20.39 27.02
N PRO A 75 39.66 -21.71 27.21
CA PRO A 75 40.44 -22.68 26.46
C PRO A 75 40.20 -22.53 24.95
N ALA A 76 41.20 -22.80 24.12
CA ALA A 76 41.09 -22.70 22.66
C ALA A 76 39.97 -23.60 22.10
N SER A 77 39.70 -24.74 22.75
CA SER A 77 38.56 -25.63 22.40
C SER A 77 37.22 -24.95 22.63
N ALA A 78 37.07 -24.19 23.73
CA ALA A 78 35.81 -23.46 24.02
C ALA A 78 35.59 -22.33 23.04
N LYS A 79 36.66 -21.62 22.62
CA LYS A 79 36.58 -20.59 21.57
C LYS A 79 36.14 -21.20 20.23
N ALA A 80 36.69 -22.34 19.86
CA ALA A 80 36.29 -23.04 18.62
C ALA A 80 34.82 -23.51 18.64
N GLU A 81 34.36 -24.08 19.77
CA GLU A 81 32.97 -24.45 19.96
C GLU A 81 32.04 -23.23 19.87
N ALA A 82 32.40 -22.13 20.54
CA ALA A 82 31.62 -20.88 20.48
C ALA A 82 31.50 -20.36 19.04
N GLN A 83 32.57 -20.39 18.27
CA GLN A 83 32.54 -19.98 16.86
C GLN A 83 31.59 -20.84 16.01
N GLN A 84 31.59 -22.17 16.21
CA GLN A 84 30.64 -23.06 15.51
C GLN A 84 29.19 -22.77 15.87
N LEU A 85 28.93 -22.50 17.17
CA LEU A 85 27.59 -22.15 17.64
C LEU A 85 27.12 -20.80 17.06
N SER A 86 28.04 -19.81 16.98
CA SER A 86 27.76 -18.52 16.37
C SER A 86 27.47 -18.62 14.88
N GLN A 87 28.17 -19.52 14.16
CA GLN A 87 27.88 -19.77 12.77
C GLN A 87 26.45 -20.29 12.56
N ARG A 88 25.99 -21.22 13.39
CA ARG A 88 24.59 -21.71 13.38
C ARG A 88 23.61 -20.59 13.71
N ALA A 89 23.96 -19.69 14.61
CA ALA A 89 23.13 -18.53 14.93
C ALA A 89 22.98 -17.59 13.73
N LEU A 90 24.06 -17.32 13.01
CA LEU A 90 24.04 -16.52 11.78
C LEU A 90 23.18 -17.15 10.69
N GLU A 91 23.25 -18.46 10.52
CA GLU A 91 22.40 -19.19 9.57
C GLU A 91 20.89 -19.01 9.91
N ARG A 92 20.52 -19.11 11.18
CA ARG A 92 19.16 -18.87 11.65
C ARG A 92 18.72 -17.42 11.44
N LYS A 93 19.59 -16.45 11.80
CA LYS A 93 19.35 -15.02 11.54
C LYS A 93 19.07 -14.76 10.06
N ASN A 94 19.85 -15.33 9.16
CA ASN A 94 19.69 -15.16 7.71
C ASN A 94 18.37 -15.76 7.18
N GLN A 95 17.78 -16.69 7.92
CA GLN A 95 16.44 -17.26 7.66
C GLN A 95 15.31 -16.45 8.33
N GLY A 96 15.62 -15.35 9.04
CA GLY A 96 14.67 -14.56 9.81
C GLY A 96 14.28 -15.18 11.16
N ASP A 97 14.88 -16.33 11.55
CA ASP A 97 14.64 -16.99 12.84
C ASP A 97 15.51 -16.38 13.94
N TYR A 98 15.12 -15.20 14.39
CA TYR A 98 15.82 -14.49 15.47
C TYR A 98 15.75 -15.22 16.82
N ALA A 99 14.68 -15.97 17.08
CA ALA A 99 14.54 -16.74 18.32
C ALA A 99 15.54 -17.92 18.36
N GLY A 100 15.65 -18.67 17.26
CA GLY A 100 16.66 -19.70 17.11
C GLY A 100 18.07 -19.13 17.16
N ALA A 101 18.32 -18.00 16.51
CA ALA A 101 19.61 -17.32 16.53
C ALA A 101 20.00 -16.89 17.95
N ALA A 102 19.12 -16.28 18.73
CA ALA A 102 19.34 -15.89 20.12
C ALA A 102 19.72 -17.10 21.00
N CYS A 103 19.04 -18.23 20.81
CA CYS A 103 19.35 -19.46 21.53
C CYS A 103 20.79 -19.94 21.26
N TRP A 104 21.24 -19.90 20.01
CA TRP A 104 22.59 -20.32 19.66
C TRP A 104 23.66 -19.33 20.12
N TRP A 105 23.42 -17.99 20.01
CA TRP A 105 24.37 -16.99 20.55
C TRP A 105 24.48 -17.06 22.07
N ARG A 106 23.38 -17.33 22.80
CA ARG A 106 23.45 -17.55 24.25
C ARG A 106 24.33 -18.74 24.60
N ARG A 107 24.19 -19.86 23.88
CA ARG A 107 25.08 -21.03 24.05
C ARG A 107 26.54 -20.73 23.68
N ALA A 108 26.76 -19.91 22.65
CA ALA A 108 28.10 -19.48 22.28
C ALA A 108 28.74 -18.65 23.42
N LEU A 109 27.96 -17.77 24.03
CA LEU A 109 28.41 -16.97 25.20
C LEU A 109 28.58 -17.81 26.47
N GLU A 110 27.90 -18.94 26.63
CA GLU A 110 28.18 -19.91 27.72
C GLU A 110 29.56 -20.55 27.55
N LYS A 111 30.03 -20.73 26.29
CA LYS A 111 31.36 -21.30 25.99
C LYS A 111 32.46 -20.22 26.00
N GLN A 112 32.15 -19.04 25.46
CA GLN A 112 33.05 -17.90 25.41
C GLN A 112 32.36 -16.63 25.90
N PRO A 113 32.29 -16.44 27.23
CA PRO A 113 31.63 -15.26 27.82
C PRO A 113 32.24 -13.93 27.42
N SER A 114 33.55 -13.89 27.12
CA SER A 114 34.28 -12.68 26.72
C SER A 114 33.95 -12.18 25.31
N TRP A 115 33.21 -12.96 24.50
CA TRP A 115 33.00 -12.64 23.08
C TRP A 115 32.00 -11.50 22.85
N GLN A 116 32.54 -10.29 22.66
CA GLN A 116 31.74 -9.08 22.46
C GLN A 116 30.89 -9.12 21.16
N GLY A 117 31.43 -9.73 20.09
CA GLY A 117 30.69 -9.87 18.84
C GLY A 117 29.40 -10.68 19.00
N ALA A 118 29.48 -11.86 19.64
CA ALA A 118 28.31 -12.68 19.91
C ALA A 118 27.30 -11.99 20.85
N ARG A 119 27.77 -11.19 21.79
CA ARG A 119 26.91 -10.42 22.70
C ARG A 119 26.16 -9.31 21.97
N ARG A 120 26.83 -8.62 21.04
CA ARG A 120 26.19 -7.62 20.17
C ARG A 120 25.13 -8.25 19.27
N ASP A 121 25.45 -9.40 18.68
CA ASP A 121 24.52 -10.11 17.80
C ASP A 121 23.31 -10.67 18.59
N LEU A 122 23.51 -11.10 19.83
CA LEU A 122 22.43 -11.50 20.75
C LEU A 122 21.55 -10.31 21.14
N ALA A 123 22.14 -9.15 21.41
CA ALA A 123 21.39 -7.93 21.69
C ALA A 123 20.51 -7.54 20.49
N HIS A 124 21.06 -7.65 19.28
CA HIS A 124 20.30 -7.41 18.05
C HIS A 124 19.14 -8.40 17.90
N ALA A 125 19.38 -9.70 18.14
CA ALA A 125 18.33 -10.70 18.04
C ALA A 125 17.18 -10.46 19.04
N TYR A 126 17.49 -10.15 20.29
CA TYR A 126 16.45 -9.80 21.27
C TYR A 126 15.71 -8.50 20.93
N PHE A 127 16.42 -7.53 20.36
CA PHE A 127 15.80 -6.29 19.90
C PHE A 127 14.80 -6.54 18.77
N GLU A 128 15.17 -7.34 17.76
CA GLU A 128 14.30 -7.73 16.63
C GLU A 128 13.10 -8.60 17.08
N LEU A 129 13.26 -9.37 18.15
CA LEU A 129 12.17 -10.14 18.77
C LEU A 129 11.23 -9.27 19.62
N GLY A 130 11.57 -8.00 19.87
CA GLY A 130 10.84 -7.16 20.82
C GLY A 130 11.05 -7.56 22.29
N ASP A 131 12.00 -8.46 22.59
CA ASP A 131 12.36 -8.84 23.96
C ASP A 131 13.28 -7.77 24.59
N PHE A 132 12.71 -6.59 24.79
CA PHE A 132 13.42 -5.42 25.31
C PHE A 132 14.00 -5.62 26.71
N PRO A 133 13.35 -6.36 27.63
CA PRO A 133 13.96 -6.70 28.92
C PRO A 133 15.31 -7.43 28.80
N GLN A 134 15.47 -8.32 27.81
CA GLN A 134 16.72 -9.02 27.55
C GLN A 134 17.70 -8.18 26.70
N ALA A 135 17.21 -7.38 25.78
CA ALA A 135 18.04 -6.53 24.93
C ALA A 135 18.72 -5.38 25.71
N LYS A 136 17.97 -4.71 26.60
CA LYS A 136 18.43 -3.51 27.32
C LYS A 136 19.75 -3.69 28.08
N PRO A 137 19.96 -4.74 28.91
CA PRO A 137 21.24 -4.92 29.60
C PRO A 137 22.41 -5.16 28.64
N LEU A 138 22.16 -5.87 27.52
CA LEU A 138 23.19 -6.11 26.52
C LEU A 138 23.56 -4.83 25.76
N LEU A 139 22.59 -3.99 25.43
CA LEU A 139 22.81 -2.69 24.79
C LEU A 139 23.60 -1.74 25.71
N LEU A 140 23.27 -1.70 26.99
CA LEU A 140 24.04 -0.93 27.98
C LEU A 140 25.46 -1.44 28.08
N HIS A 141 25.66 -2.77 28.00
CA HIS A 141 27.02 -3.33 28.00
C HIS A 141 27.80 -2.93 26.73
N ILE A 142 27.13 -2.92 25.55
CA ILE A 142 27.76 -2.45 24.31
C ILE A 142 28.23 -1.01 24.46
N LEU A 143 27.39 -0.11 24.97
CA LEU A 143 27.76 1.28 25.20
C LEU A 143 28.86 1.44 26.27
N TRP A 144 28.97 0.47 27.16
CA TRP A 144 30.07 0.44 28.09
C TRP A 144 31.40 0.16 27.41
N CYS A 145 31.42 -0.80 26.49
CA CYS A 145 32.63 -1.16 25.73
C CYS A 145 32.93 -0.16 24.60
N ASP A 146 31.87 0.37 23.97
CA ASP A 146 31.91 1.29 22.84
C ASP A 146 30.87 2.41 23.07
N PRO A 147 31.28 3.50 23.78
CA PRO A 147 30.35 4.60 24.07
C PRO A 147 29.83 5.35 22.86
N ASP A 148 30.52 5.24 21.74
CA ASP A 148 30.18 5.91 20.48
C ASP A 148 29.39 5.01 19.53
N ASN A 149 28.79 3.94 20.07
CA ASN A 149 27.94 3.03 19.29
C ASN A 149 26.56 3.64 19.02
N ALA A 150 26.41 4.28 17.88
CA ALA A 150 25.18 4.95 17.47
C ALA A 150 23.97 3.99 17.40
N TRP A 151 24.19 2.73 16.96
CA TRP A 151 23.14 1.72 16.93
C TRP A 151 22.59 1.40 18.33
N ALA A 152 23.48 1.14 19.31
CA ALA A 152 23.04 0.81 20.65
C ALA A 152 22.29 1.97 21.32
N LEU A 153 22.73 3.21 21.08
CA LEU A 153 22.02 4.42 21.53
C LEU A 153 20.63 4.52 20.88
N ALA A 154 20.53 4.33 19.58
CA ALA A 154 19.24 4.39 18.89
C ALA A 154 18.28 3.28 19.35
N ALA A 155 18.80 2.06 19.57
CA ALA A 155 18.02 0.95 20.10
C ALA A 155 17.49 1.23 21.52
N LEU A 156 18.33 1.78 22.41
CA LEU A 156 17.89 2.22 23.74
C LEU A 156 16.88 3.37 23.65
N GLY A 157 17.03 4.27 22.70
CA GLY A 157 16.05 5.32 22.42
C GLY A 157 14.69 4.76 22.03
N ASN A 158 14.67 3.73 21.18
CA ASN A 158 13.44 3.03 20.78
C ASN A 158 12.79 2.32 21.98
N ILE A 159 13.59 1.61 22.80
CA ILE A 159 13.10 0.95 24.02
C ILE A 159 12.51 1.98 25.01
N ALA A 160 13.20 3.08 25.25
CA ALA A 160 12.73 4.14 26.14
C ALA A 160 11.40 4.75 25.65
N TYR A 161 11.24 4.90 24.34
CA TYR A 161 9.99 5.35 23.75
C TYR A 161 8.85 4.34 23.97
N GLY A 162 9.13 3.05 23.80
CA GLY A 162 8.19 1.96 24.10
C GLY A 162 7.79 1.90 25.58
N ASP A 163 8.73 2.20 26.49
CA ASP A 163 8.50 2.31 27.94
C ASP A 163 7.73 3.61 28.32
N GLY A 164 7.43 4.50 27.36
CA GLY A 164 6.74 5.78 27.60
C GLY A 164 7.67 6.93 28.03
N ASP A 165 8.98 6.71 28.15
CA ASP A 165 9.98 7.75 28.46
C ASP A 165 10.41 8.49 27.19
N SER A 166 9.54 9.37 26.70
CA SER A 166 9.83 10.19 25.50
C SER A 166 11.05 11.11 25.71
N ALA A 167 11.31 11.56 26.94
CA ALA A 167 12.47 12.42 27.23
C ALA A 167 13.78 11.63 27.20
N GLY A 168 13.79 10.43 27.75
CA GLY A 168 14.92 9.49 27.65
C GLY A 168 15.19 9.08 26.21
N ALA A 169 14.14 8.73 25.49
CA ALA A 169 14.22 8.40 24.07
C ALA A 169 14.89 9.51 23.25
N GLU A 170 14.44 10.75 23.43
CA GLU A 170 15.02 11.90 22.74
C GLU A 170 16.49 12.11 23.07
N ARG A 171 16.89 11.94 24.34
CA ARG A 171 18.29 12.05 24.76
C ARG A 171 19.18 11.01 24.08
N TYR A 172 18.76 9.74 24.08
CA TYR A 172 19.51 8.66 23.44
C TYR A 172 19.64 8.87 21.93
N LEU A 173 18.55 9.23 21.26
CA LEU A 173 18.52 9.45 19.81
C LEU A 173 19.37 10.65 19.39
N ARG A 174 19.34 11.74 20.16
CA ARG A 174 20.21 12.89 19.88
C ARG A 174 21.70 12.58 20.08
N LEU A 175 22.04 11.73 21.06
CA LEU A 175 23.41 11.27 21.21
C LEU A 175 23.84 10.40 20.03
N ALA A 176 22.99 9.48 19.57
CA ALA A 176 23.27 8.70 18.37
C ALA A 176 23.56 9.60 17.16
N LEU A 177 22.74 10.65 16.97
CA LEU A 177 22.92 11.61 15.87
C LEU A 177 24.09 12.57 16.06
N ALA A 178 24.54 12.80 17.29
CA ALA A 178 25.76 13.57 17.55
C ALA A 178 27.03 12.78 17.15
N ILE A 179 26.97 11.45 17.23
CA ILE A 179 28.04 10.54 16.79
C ILE A 179 27.95 10.33 15.28
N GLU A 180 26.76 9.97 14.79
CA GLU A 180 26.50 9.69 13.38
C GLU A 180 25.31 10.54 12.88
N PRO A 181 25.59 11.76 12.35
CA PRO A 181 24.53 12.69 11.93
C PRO A 181 23.64 12.16 10.80
N GLN A 182 24.12 11.19 10.01
CA GLN A 182 23.41 10.58 8.88
C GLN A 182 22.86 9.19 9.21
N TYR A 183 22.61 8.90 10.47
CA TYR A 183 22.04 7.61 10.88
C TYR A 183 20.51 7.62 10.72
N ALA A 184 20.03 7.11 9.59
CA ALA A 184 18.61 7.15 9.20
C ALA A 184 17.66 6.54 10.24
N PRO A 185 17.96 5.38 10.90
CA PRO A 185 17.10 4.83 11.94
C PRO A 185 16.93 5.78 13.15
N ALA A 186 17.99 6.47 13.57
CA ALA A 186 17.90 7.43 14.67
C ALA A 186 17.07 8.67 14.28
N LEU A 187 17.21 9.17 13.05
CA LEU A 187 16.40 10.27 12.53
C LEU A 187 14.91 9.88 12.50
N ASN A 188 14.60 8.68 12.00
CA ASN A 188 13.23 8.16 11.96
C ASN A 188 12.64 8.06 13.37
N ASN A 189 13.35 7.45 14.31
CA ASN A 189 12.86 7.27 15.68
C ASN A 189 12.72 8.61 16.41
N LEU A 190 13.65 9.55 16.22
CA LEU A 190 13.53 10.91 16.78
C LEU A 190 12.32 11.64 16.17
N ALA A 191 12.03 11.45 14.89
CA ALA A 191 10.84 12.00 14.25
C ALA A 191 9.56 11.45 14.89
N VAL A 192 9.51 10.15 15.21
CA VAL A 192 8.37 9.54 15.92
C VAL A 192 8.19 10.17 17.31
N VAL A 193 9.28 10.35 18.08
CA VAL A 193 9.24 11.01 19.39
C VAL A 193 8.76 12.46 19.25
N CYS A 194 9.25 13.20 18.26
CA CYS A 194 8.80 14.58 18.01
C CYS A 194 7.31 14.64 17.64
N ALA A 195 6.82 13.70 16.80
CA ALA A 195 5.43 13.63 16.42
C ALA A 195 4.51 13.36 17.62
N SER A 196 4.87 12.41 18.48
CA SER A 196 4.11 12.05 19.68
C SER A 196 4.08 13.15 20.74
N THR A 197 5.13 14.01 20.78
CA THR A 197 5.23 15.16 21.70
C THR A 197 4.71 16.47 21.12
N GLY A 198 3.97 16.43 19.99
CA GLY A 198 3.31 17.59 19.37
C GLY A 198 4.23 18.47 18.51
N ARG A 199 5.51 18.12 18.38
CA ARG A 199 6.50 18.87 17.55
C ARG A 199 6.45 18.43 16.09
N SER A 200 5.26 18.44 15.52
CA SER A 200 4.98 17.85 14.19
C SER A 200 5.79 18.48 13.04
N HIS A 201 6.16 19.77 13.10
CA HIS A 201 7.01 20.40 12.08
C HIS A 201 8.43 19.84 12.08
N GLN A 202 8.99 19.62 13.29
CA GLN A 202 10.30 19.02 13.45
C GLN A 202 10.29 17.55 13.01
N ALA A 203 9.23 16.81 13.35
CA ALA A 203 9.04 15.43 12.91
C ALA A 203 9.06 15.29 11.39
N VAL A 204 8.30 16.15 10.66
CA VAL A 204 8.28 16.16 9.19
C VAL A 204 9.68 16.40 8.60
N ALA A 205 10.46 17.32 9.17
CA ALA A 205 11.81 17.59 8.70
C ALA A 205 12.73 16.37 8.89
N LEU A 206 12.66 15.72 10.06
CA LEU A 206 13.47 14.53 10.39
C LEU A 206 13.07 13.32 9.53
N PHE A 207 11.78 13.06 9.31
CA PHE A 207 11.34 12.00 8.40
C PHE A 207 11.84 12.23 6.96
N LYS A 208 11.77 13.47 6.46
CA LYS A 208 12.30 13.80 5.14
C LYS A 208 13.81 13.58 5.05
N GLN A 209 14.56 13.87 6.11
CA GLN A 209 16.00 13.57 6.18
C GLN A 209 16.25 12.06 6.16
N ALA A 210 15.52 11.27 6.95
CA ALA A 210 15.64 9.82 6.97
C ALA A 210 15.33 9.21 5.58
N ILE A 211 14.26 9.67 4.91
CA ILE A 211 13.89 9.24 3.56
C ILE A 211 14.96 9.59 2.52
N ASN A 212 15.61 10.75 2.64
CA ASN A 212 16.69 11.13 1.72
C ASN A 212 17.91 10.20 1.84
N LEU A 213 18.17 9.68 3.04
CA LEU A 213 19.25 8.73 3.28
C LEU A 213 18.87 7.31 2.88
N GLU A 214 17.69 6.88 3.24
CA GLU A 214 17.14 5.54 2.97
C GLU A 214 15.76 5.64 2.30
N PRO A 215 15.70 5.88 0.97
CA PRO A 215 14.45 6.09 0.25
C PRO A 215 13.50 4.89 0.24
N GLN A 216 14.03 3.70 0.51
CA GLN A 216 13.27 2.44 0.52
C GLN A 216 12.79 2.03 1.91
N GLU A 217 12.98 2.86 2.94
CA GLU A 217 12.57 2.57 4.31
C GLU A 217 11.08 2.89 4.52
N PRO A 218 10.20 1.87 4.67
CA PRO A 218 8.76 2.09 4.71
C PRO A 218 8.28 2.83 5.96
N TYR A 219 8.93 2.62 7.12
CA TYR A 219 8.51 3.26 8.37
C TYR A 219 8.66 4.78 8.35
N ALA A 220 9.68 5.30 7.65
CA ALA A 220 9.88 6.73 7.50
C ALA A 220 8.77 7.37 6.64
N HIS A 221 8.37 6.74 5.55
CA HIS A 221 7.23 7.19 4.72
C HIS A 221 5.92 7.11 5.49
N TYR A 222 5.69 6.03 6.25
CA TYR A 222 4.52 5.88 7.09
C TYR A 222 4.43 6.96 8.18
N GLY A 223 5.52 7.21 8.89
CA GLY A 223 5.61 8.26 9.91
C GLY A 223 5.35 9.64 9.33
N LEU A 224 5.94 9.94 8.17
CA LEU A 224 5.74 11.19 7.43
C LEU A 224 4.26 11.36 7.04
N ALA A 225 3.65 10.35 6.45
CA ALA A 225 2.25 10.40 6.01
C ALA A 225 1.30 10.70 7.16
N ARG A 226 1.42 9.97 8.28
CA ARG A 226 0.61 10.19 9.49
C ARG A 226 0.79 11.59 10.07
N THR A 227 2.03 12.06 10.12
CA THR A 227 2.33 13.38 10.69
C THR A 227 1.77 14.50 9.83
N LEU A 228 1.85 14.38 8.51
CA LEU A 228 1.27 15.32 7.55
C LEU A 228 -0.26 15.33 7.61
N ALA A 229 -0.88 14.15 7.73
CA ALA A 229 -2.33 14.02 7.91
C ALA A 229 -2.80 14.74 9.18
N ALA A 230 -2.09 14.55 10.29
CA ALA A 230 -2.38 15.23 11.55
C ALA A 230 -2.25 16.77 11.45
N GLN A 231 -1.39 17.27 10.57
CA GLN A 231 -1.28 18.71 10.25
C GLN A 231 -2.35 19.20 9.26
N GLY A 232 -3.20 18.33 8.73
CA GLY A 232 -4.18 18.65 7.68
C GLY A 232 -3.57 18.85 6.29
N LYS A 233 -2.29 18.51 6.09
CA LYS A 233 -1.59 18.55 4.80
C LYS A 233 -1.87 17.29 3.98
N CYS A 234 -3.12 17.15 3.58
CA CYS A 234 -3.61 15.91 2.98
C CYS A 234 -2.94 15.55 1.65
N GLU A 235 -2.61 16.52 0.80
CA GLU A 235 -1.94 16.26 -0.48
C GLU A 235 -0.55 15.65 -0.28
N GLU A 236 0.26 16.24 0.62
CA GLU A 236 1.58 15.71 0.95
C GLU A 236 1.47 14.33 1.65
N SER A 237 0.46 14.14 2.50
CA SER A 237 0.21 12.85 3.17
C SER A 237 -0.14 11.75 2.18
N VAL A 238 -1.01 12.05 1.21
CA VAL A 238 -1.36 11.13 0.11
C VAL A 238 -0.11 10.73 -0.67
N ALA A 239 0.71 11.69 -1.10
CA ALA A 239 1.94 11.42 -1.83
C ALA A 239 2.93 10.57 -1.02
N ALA A 240 3.06 10.80 0.30
CA ALA A 240 3.92 9.98 1.16
C ALA A 240 3.38 8.55 1.31
N THR A 241 2.06 8.38 1.36
CA THR A 241 1.43 7.05 1.43
C THR A 241 1.56 6.29 0.12
N GLU A 242 1.39 6.94 -1.03
CA GLU A 242 1.63 6.34 -2.35
C GLU A 242 3.07 5.80 -2.45
N ARG A 243 4.05 6.57 -1.97
CA ARG A 243 5.45 6.11 -1.89
C ARG A 243 5.61 4.90 -0.98
N LEU A 244 5.01 4.92 0.21
CA LEU A 244 5.01 3.79 1.13
C LEU A 244 4.53 2.50 0.44
N PHE A 245 3.39 2.54 -0.23
CA PHE A 245 2.82 1.36 -0.89
C PHE A 245 3.63 0.89 -2.09
N ALA A 246 4.29 1.81 -2.80
CA ALA A 246 5.21 1.45 -3.88
C ALA A 246 6.43 0.65 -3.39
N ILE A 247 6.86 0.89 -2.15
CA ILE A 247 8.04 0.26 -1.52
C ILE A 247 7.66 -0.99 -0.73
N ALA A 248 6.63 -0.88 0.11
CA ALA A 248 6.25 -1.92 1.06
C ALA A 248 5.43 -3.01 0.40
N LYS A 249 6.05 -4.16 0.14
CA LYS A 249 5.31 -5.41 -0.03
C LYS A 249 5.03 -5.96 1.37
N PRO A 250 3.76 -6.11 1.79
CA PRO A 250 3.44 -6.58 3.12
C PRO A 250 3.99 -8.00 3.34
N GLN A 251 4.93 -8.13 4.25
CA GLN A 251 5.48 -9.40 4.71
C GLN A 251 5.36 -9.43 6.24
N GLY A 252 4.47 -10.27 6.76
CA GLY A 252 4.22 -10.43 8.20
C GLY A 252 3.10 -9.55 8.76
N GLU A 253 2.69 -9.85 10.01
CA GLU A 253 1.54 -9.23 10.69
C GLU A 253 1.76 -7.73 11.00
N GLU A 254 2.96 -7.35 11.40
CA GLU A 254 3.30 -5.96 11.73
C GLU A 254 3.24 -5.06 10.48
N SER A 255 3.76 -5.56 9.37
CA SER A 255 3.67 -4.88 8.07
C SER A 255 2.22 -4.76 7.58
N ALA A 256 1.38 -5.75 7.86
CA ALA A 256 -0.05 -5.70 7.55
C ALA A 256 -0.77 -4.62 8.39
N ALA A 257 -0.50 -4.54 9.69
CA ALA A 257 -1.09 -3.53 10.57
C ALA A 257 -0.68 -2.10 10.18
N MET A 258 0.59 -1.90 9.79
CA MET A 258 1.08 -0.63 9.26
C MET A 258 0.36 -0.28 7.95
N SER A 259 0.22 -1.23 7.04
CA SER A 259 -0.47 -1.07 5.76
C SER A 259 -1.94 -0.67 5.96
N ASP A 260 -2.67 -1.35 6.85
CA ASP A 260 -4.06 -1.03 7.18
C ASP A 260 -4.21 0.38 7.78
N SER A 261 -3.29 0.75 8.67
CA SER A 261 -3.28 2.10 9.26
C SER A 261 -2.97 3.18 8.23
N ALA A 262 -2.02 2.93 7.33
CA ALA A 262 -1.69 3.81 6.22
C ALA A 262 -2.88 3.97 5.27
N GLN A 263 -3.57 2.89 4.95
CA GLN A 263 -4.76 2.91 4.09
C GLN A 263 -5.89 3.72 4.70
N ARG A 264 -6.16 3.58 6.01
CA ARG A 264 -7.13 4.43 6.70
C ARG A 264 -6.77 5.91 6.66
N THR A 265 -5.50 6.23 6.87
CA THR A 265 -4.99 7.61 6.79
C THR A 265 -5.16 8.18 5.39
N PHE A 266 -4.82 7.39 4.37
CA PHE A 266 -4.97 7.74 2.97
C PHE A 266 -6.43 8.04 2.60
N LEU A 267 -7.36 7.14 2.97
CA LEU A 267 -8.79 7.34 2.72
C LEU A 267 -9.34 8.58 3.41
N ALA A 268 -8.95 8.83 4.65
CA ALA A 268 -9.37 10.02 5.40
C ALA A 268 -8.86 11.31 4.72
N CYS A 269 -7.61 11.31 4.26
CA CYS A 269 -7.05 12.45 3.50
C CYS A 269 -7.77 12.64 2.15
N GLN A 270 -8.06 11.58 1.41
CA GLN A 270 -8.82 11.68 0.17
C GLN A 270 -10.21 12.28 0.40
N GLN A 271 -10.93 11.84 1.44
CA GLN A 271 -12.23 12.41 1.82
C GLN A 271 -12.13 13.90 2.18
N GLN A 272 -11.08 14.29 2.88
CA GLN A 272 -10.86 15.70 3.23
C GLN A 272 -10.55 16.54 2.00
N LEU A 273 -9.70 16.06 1.09
CA LEU A 273 -9.38 16.73 -0.17
C LEU A 273 -10.60 16.91 -1.08
N VAL A 274 -11.48 15.92 -1.13
CA VAL A 274 -12.77 16.05 -1.85
C VAL A 274 -13.59 17.21 -1.31
N ARG A 275 -13.68 17.36 0.02
CA ARG A 275 -14.40 18.48 0.63
C ARG A 275 -13.75 19.82 0.33
N GLN A 276 -12.43 19.90 0.44
CA GLN A 276 -11.66 21.12 0.18
C GLN A 276 -11.75 21.54 -1.29
N ASN A 277 -11.65 20.57 -2.20
CA ASN A 277 -11.64 20.81 -3.65
C ASN A 277 -13.05 21.01 -4.25
N HIS A 278 -14.12 20.73 -3.50
CA HIS A 278 -15.49 20.72 -4.02
C HIS A 278 -15.92 22.01 -4.78
N PRO A 279 -15.60 23.23 -4.32
CA PRO A 279 -15.93 24.44 -5.07
C PRO A 279 -15.22 24.53 -6.43
N ARG A 280 -13.91 24.22 -6.45
CA ARG A 280 -13.10 24.18 -7.67
C ARG A 280 -13.58 23.09 -8.62
N ALA A 281 -13.85 21.89 -8.09
CA ALA A 281 -14.38 20.78 -8.86
C ALA A 281 -15.72 21.12 -9.55
N LYS A 282 -16.61 21.85 -8.87
CA LYS A 282 -17.85 22.35 -9.49
C LYS A 282 -17.60 23.34 -10.63
N SER A 283 -16.63 24.24 -10.49
CA SER A 283 -16.28 25.18 -11.56
C SER A 283 -15.75 24.42 -12.78
N THR A 284 -14.81 23.49 -12.55
CA THR A 284 -14.25 22.63 -13.60
C THR A 284 -15.33 21.86 -14.36
N VAL A 285 -16.29 21.28 -13.65
CA VAL A 285 -17.41 20.56 -14.30
C VAL A 285 -18.29 21.49 -15.12
N ARG A 286 -18.52 22.72 -14.67
CA ARG A 286 -19.32 23.70 -15.42
C ARG A 286 -18.64 24.10 -16.72
N GLU A 287 -17.34 24.34 -16.66
CA GLU A 287 -16.51 24.66 -17.83
C GLU A 287 -16.50 23.48 -18.83
N LEU A 288 -16.27 22.27 -18.31
CA LEU A 288 -16.28 21.03 -19.11
C LEU A 288 -17.65 20.79 -19.77
N ARG A 289 -18.75 21.09 -19.06
CA ARG A 289 -20.10 20.99 -19.63
C ARG A 289 -20.26 21.91 -20.84
N THR A 290 -19.87 23.18 -20.72
CA THR A 290 -19.95 24.15 -21.84
C THR A 290 -19.10 23.70 -23.02
N GLU A 291 -17.89 23.18 -22.77
CA GLU A 291 -17.03 22.60 -23.81
C GLU A 291 -17.70 21.41 -24.50
N THR A 292 -18.32 20.53 -23.71
CA THR A 292 -19.00 19.31 -24.22
C THR A 292 -20.22 19.68 -25.05
N GLU A 293 -21.05 20.63 -24.60
CA GLU A 293 -22.21 21.12 -25.35
C GLU A 293 -21.79 21.74 -26.69
N LYS A 294 -20.67 22.49 -26.71
CA LYS A 294 -20.12 23.04 -27.95
C LYS A 294 -19.59 21.97 -28.91
N LEU A 295 -18.95 20.93 -28.37
CA LEU A 295 -18.35 19.86 -29.16
C LEU A 295 -19.41 18.92 -29.73
N SER A 296 -20.41 18.54 -28.92
CA SER A 296 -21.49 17.64 -29.32
C SER A 296 -22.59 18.29 -30.16
N GLY A 297 -22.65 19.64 -30.12
CA GLY A 297 -23.73 20.41 -30.76
C GLY A 297 -25.09 20.30 -30.06
N CYS A 298 -25.16 19.63 -28.91
CA CYS A 298 -26.40 19.41 -28.18
C CYS A 298 -26.31 19.92 -26.75
N PRO A 299 -27.39 20.51 -26.21
CA PRO A 299 -27.46 20.87 -24.77
C PRO A 299 -27.39 19.62 -23.89
N ILE A 300 -26.95 19.79 -22.65
CA ILE A 300 -26.86 18.72 -21.67
C ILE A 300 -27.79 18.98 -20.50
N ARG A 301 -28.72 18.06 -20.24
CA ARG A 301 -29.60 18.10 -19.09
C ARG A 301 -29.10 17.13 -18.01
N ILE A 302 -28.97 17.60 -16.77
CA ILE A 302 -28.57 16.77 -15.63
C ILE A 302 -29.85 16.48 -14.81
N THR A 303 -30.13 15.19 -14.62
CA THR A 303 -31.26 14.71 -13.80
C THR A 303 -30.76 13.99 -12.57
N TYR A 304 -31.57 14.01 -11.50
CA TYR A 304 -31.26 13.33 -10.24
C TYR A 304 -32.43 12.40 -9.90
N GLU A 305 -32.22 11.11 -10.04
CA GLU A 305 -33.25 10.10 -9.87
C GLU A 305 -33.01 9.24 -8.63
N LYS A 306 -34.11 8.71 -8.05
CA LYS A 306 -34.04 7.68 -6.99
C LYS A 306 -33.92 6.31 -7.66
N GLY A 307 -33.04 5.47 -7.14
CA GLY A 307 -32.96 4.06 -7.57
C GLY A 307 -32.18 3.78 -8.86
N VAL A 308 -31.46 4.76 -9.40
CA VAL A 308 -30.47 4.49 -10.46
C VAL A 308 -29.30 3.72 -9.82
N THR A 309 -29.37 2.41 -9.92
CA THR A 309 -28.30 1.50 -9.50
C THR A 309 -27.18 1.46 -10.54
N MET A 310 -26.57 2.59 -10.81
CA MET A 310 -25.34 2.63 -11.58
C MET A 310 -24.17 2.74 -10.62
N LEU A 311 -23.58 1.61 -10.36
CA LEU A 311 -22.37 1.40 -9.55
C LEU A 311 -21.29 2.42 -9.92
N GLY A 312 -21.14 3.49 -9.12
CA GLY A 312 -20.05 4.46 -9.24
C GLY A 312 -20.01 5.29 -10.53
N ALA A 313 -21.05 5.28 -11.37
CA ALA A 313 -21.11 6.02 -12.62
C ALA A 313 -22.39 6.86 -12.75
N ALA A 314 -22.36 7.91 -13.58
CA ALA A 314 -23.56 8.59 -14.04
C ALA A 314 -24.06 7.94 -15.33
N GLY A 315 -25.38 7.72 -15.44
CA GLY A 315 -26.02 7.29 -16.67
C GLY A 315 -25.94 8.38 -17.73
N VAL A 316 -25.71 7.98 -18.98
CA VAL A 316 -25.68 8.91 -20.12
C VAL A 316 -26.67 8.42 -21.17
N LEU A 317 -27.67 9.25 -21.49
CA LEU A 317 -28.54 9.08 -22.62
C LEU A 317 -28.15 10.09 -23.68
N LEU A 318 -27.71 9.61 -24.83
CA LEU A 318 -27.25 10.46 -25.92
C LEU A 318 -28.44 10.96 -26.74
N ALA A 319 -28.45 12.25 -27.09
CA ALA A 319 -29.52 12.89 -27.83
C ALA A 319 -29.81 12.18 -29.15
N TRP A 320 -28.76 11.84 -29.88
CA TRP A 320 -28.85 11.20 -31.20
C TRP A 320 -29.28 9.73 -31.18
N ASP A 321 -29.24 9.03 -30.04
CA ASP A 321 -29.73 7.66 -29.89
C ASP A 321 -31.20 7.61 -29.46
N ASN A 322 -31.73 8.72 -28.95
CA ASN A 322 -33.05 8.80 -28.34
C ASN A 322 -34.00 9.78 -29.03
N ASP A 323 -33.63 10.29 -30.19
CA ASP A 323 -34.39 11.31 -30.95
C ASP A 323 -34.79 12.52 -30.08
N CYS A 324 -33.84 12.99 -29.28
CA CYS A 324 -34.00 14.11 -28.35
C CYS A 324 -33.14 15.31 -28.77
N ASP A 325 -33.54 16.50 -28.39
CA ASP A 325 -32.81 17.76 -28.63
C ASP A 325 -31.67 18.00 -27.61
N HIS A 326 -31.50 17.12 -26.62
CA HIS A 326 -30.51 17.25 -25.57
C HIS A 326 -30.00 15.91 -25.08
N HIS A 327 -28.73 15.89 -24.62
CA HIS A 327 -28.17 14.76 -23.86
C HIS A 327 -28.68 14.78 -22.43
N VAL A 328 -28.92 13.61 -21.84
CA VAL A 328 -29.29 13.49 -20.41
C VAL A 328 -28.20 12.79 -19.65
N VAL A 329 -27.71 13.44 -18.58
CA VAL A 329 -26.83 12.83 -17.60
C VAL A 329 -27.63 12.54 -16.34
N GLN A 330 -27.83 11.26 -16.04
CA GLN A 330 -28.58 10.77 -14.90
C GLN A 330 -27.63 10.50 -13.73
N CYS A 331 -27.81 11.21 -12.62
CA CYS A 331 -27.06 11.01 -11.39
C CYS A 331 -27.98 10.47 -10.30
N GLN A 332 -27.44 9.63 -9.42
CA GLN A 332 -28.15 9.16 -8.25
C GLN A 332 -28.49 10.35 -7.31
N ARG A 333 -29.74 10.45 -6.87
CA ARG A 333 -30.20 11.50 -5.97
C ARG A 333 -29.69 11.32 -4.55
N GLU A 334 -29.63 10.08 -4.08
CA GLU A 334 -29.13 9.66 -2.77
C GLU A 334 -27.74 9.05 -2.98
N GLY A 335 -26.74 9.48 -2.22
CA GLY A 335 -25.36 9.03 -2.36
C GLY A 335 -24.37 10.14 -2.02
N ALA A 336 -23.11 9.88 -2.19
CA ALA A 336 -22.02 10.80 -1.84
C ALA A 336 -22.05 12.06 -2.72
N LYS A 337 -22.81 13.08 -2.30
CA LYS A 337 -22.94 14.37 -3.02
C LYS A 337 -21.58 14.98 -3.38
N ASN A 338 -20.56 14.69 -2.60
CA ASN A 338 -19.20 15.19 -2.80
C ASN A 338 -18.50 14.54 -3.99
N LEU A 339 -18.91 13.34 -4.43
CA LEU A 339 -18.34 12.64 -5.59
C LEU A 339 -19.00 13.04 -6.92
N ARG A 340 -20.15 13.73 -6.89
CA ARG A 340 -20.89 14.16 -8.08
C ARG A 340 -20.03 14.92 -9.10
N PRO A 341 -19.13 15.84 -8.72
CA PRO A 341 -18.28 16.51 -9.69
C PRO A 341 -17.45 15.53 -10.54
N HIS A 342 -16.92 14.45 -9.95
CA HIS A 342 -16.21 13.43 -10.69
C HIS A 342 -17.15 12.66 -11.61
N LEU A 343 -18.29 12.16 -11.10
CA LEU A 343 -19.26 11.41 -11.90
C LEU A 343 -19.77 12.20 -13.12
N LEU A 344 -20.06 13.50 -12.92
CA LEU A 344 -20.44 14.40 -13.99
C LEU A 344 -19.31 14.60 -15.00
N ALA A 345 -18.07 14.80 -14.54
CA ALA A 345 -16.93 14.98 -15.43
C ALA A 345 -16.67 13.73 -16.28
N SER A 346 -16.75 12.54 -15.68
CA SER A 346 -16.64 11.27 -16.38
C SER A 346 -17.72 11.12 -17.46
N ALA A 347 -18.98 11.41 -17.12
CA ALA A 347 -20.10 11.39 -18.07
C ALA A 347 -19.90 12.38 -19.23
N LEU A 348 -19.44 13.60 -18.92
CA LEU A 348 -19.19 14.64 -19.94
C LEU A 348 -18.05 14.23 -20.89
N LEU A 349 -16.96 13.67 -20.38
CA LEU A 349 -15.87 13.16 -21.20
C LEU A 349 -16.30 11.98 -22.07
N ARG A 350 -17.21 11.13 -21.56
CA ARG A 350 -17.82 10.06 -22.37
C ARG A 350 -18.64 10.64 -23.53
N ILE A 351 -19.48 11.66 -23.28
CA ILE A 351 -20.22 12.34 -24.36
C ILE A 351 -19.25 12.94 -25.40
N GLN A 352 -18.14 13.54 -24.97
CA GLN A 352 -17.11 14.06 -25.88
C GLN A 352 -16.50 12.96 -26.75
N ALA A 353 -16.14 11.82 -26.15
CA ALA A 353 -15.57 10.70 -26.88
C ALA A 353 -16.55 10.14 -27.94
N GLU A 354 -17.80 9.93 -27.56
CA GLU A 354 -18.86 9.48 -28.46
C GLU A 354 -19.11 10.47 -29.59
N ALA A 355 -19.17 11.78 -29.31
CA ALA A 355 -19.35 12.82 -30.32
C ALA A 355 -18.19 12.86 -31.32
N GLN A 356 -16.96 12.70 -30.84
CA GLN A 356 -15.75 12.66 -31.66
C GLN A 356 -15.72 11.40 -32.54
N ALA A 357 -16.04 10.24 -31.96
CA ALA A 357 -16.14 8.97 -32.72
C ALA A 357 -17.21 9.04 -33.81
N ARG A 358 -18.37 9.67 -33.50
CA ARG A 358 -19.46 9.90 -34.49
C ARG A 358 -19.01 10.81 -35.61
N THR A 359 -18.38 11.92 -35.29
CA THR A 359 -17.85 12.87 -36.30
C THR A 359 -16.83 12.22 -37.23
N ALA A 360 -16.02 11.31 -36.69
CA ALA A 360 -15.04 10.53 -37.44
C ALA A 360 -15.65 9.36 -38.22
N GLY A 361 -16.95 9.08 -38.09
CA GLY A 361 -17.63 7.93 -38.72
C GLY A 361 -17.17 6.57 -38.14
N GLN A 362 -16.61 6.56 -36.93
CA GLN A 362 -16.07 5.36 -36.27
C GLN A 362 -17.00 4.82 -35.17
N ARG A 363 -18.06 5.56 -34.83
CA ARG A 363 -19.00 5.14 -33.79
C ARG A 363 -19.74 3.87 -34.18
N ARG A 364 -19.87 2.93 -33.26
CA ARG A 364 -20.59 1.66 -33.40
C ARG A 364 -21.51 1.46 -32.21
N LEU A 365 -22.63 0.78 -32.44
CA LEU A 365 -23.57 0.41 -31.39
C LEU A 365 -23.43 -1.09 -31.10
N PHE A 366 -23.25 -1.44 -29.85
CA PHE A 366 -23.15 -2.82 -29.42
C PHE A 366 -24.54 -3.45 -29.30
N ASP A 367 -24.72 -4.60 -29.90
CA ASP A 367 -25.95 -5.36 -29.82
C ASP A 367 -25.71 -6.85 -29.62
N VAL A 368 -26.69 -7.53 -29.02
CA VAL A 368 -26.68 -8.97 -28.79
C VAL A 368 -28.02 -9.53 -29.19
N ASN A 369 -28.05 -10.23 -30.31
CA ASN A 369 -29.28 -10.78 -30.84
C ASN A 369 -29.74 -12.08 -30.12
N GLU A 370 -30.99 -12.49 -30.37
CA GLU A 370 -31.61 -13.66 -29.72
C GLU A 370 -30.91 -14.99 -30.02
N GLU A 371 -30.25 -15.12 -31.16
CA GLU A 371 -29.49 -16.32 -31.51
C GLU A 371 -28.21 -16.43 -30.66
N GLN A 372 -27.49 -15.32 -30.49
CA GLN A 372 -26.32 -15.24 -29.65
C GLN A 372 -26.66 -15.51 -28.17
N ILE A 373 -27.77 -14.95 -27.68
CA ILE A 373 -28.27 -15.22 -26.33
C ILE A 373 -28.60 -16.72 -26.17
N ARG A 374 -29.34 -17.32 -27.14
CA ARG A 374 -29.65 -18.77 -27.09
C ARG A 374 -28.40 -19.64 -27.11
N GLY A 375 -27.40 -19.28 -27.91
CA GLY A 375 -26.10 -19.97 -27.93
C GLY A 375 -25.38 -19.94 -26.62
N MET A 376 -25.47 -18.84 -25.87
CA MET A 376 -24.89 -18.75 -24.52
C MET A 376 -25.72 -19.46 -23.43
N LEU A 377 -27.05 -19.42 -23.57
CA LEU A 377 -27.98 -20.14 -22.68
C LEU A 377 -27.76 -21.65 -22.73
N SER A 378 -27.41 -22.20 -23.92
CA SER A 378 -27.12 -23.64 -24.08
C SER A 378 -25.89 -24.13 -23.30
N LEU A 379 -25.07 -23.23 -22.73
CA LEU A 379 -23.95 -23.57 -21.88
C LEU A 379 -24.37 -23.95 -20.46
N PHE A 380 -25.60 -23.63 -20.07
CA PHE A 380 -26.13 -24.01 -18.75
C PHE A 380 -26.73 -25.41 -18.77
N ASP A 381 -26.57 -26.11 -17.63
CA ASP A 381 -27.24 -27.39 -17.44
C ASP A 381 -28.76 -27.22 -17.53
N PRO A 382 -29.49 -28.23 -18.06
CA PRO A 382 -30.96 -28.18 -18.13
C PRO A 382 -31.56 -28.00 -16.73
N LEU A 383 -32.59 -27.16 -16.63
CA LEU A 383 -33.28 -26.97 -15.35
C LEU A 383 -33.93 -28.28 -14.88
N PRO A 384 -33.91 -28.59 -13.59
CA PRO A 384 -34.60 -29.76 -13.07
C PRO A 384 -36.10 -29.72 -13.40
N ALA A 385 -36.62 -30.83 -13.92
CA ALA A 385 -38.04 -30.93 -14.29
C ALA A 385 -39.02 -30.86 -13.09
N SER A 386 -38.47 -30.84 -11.87
CA SER A 386 -39.23 -30.73 -10.61
C SER A 386 -39.58 -29.31 -10.19
N LEU A 387 -39.12 -28.28 -10.90
CA LEU A 387 -39.39 -26.87 -10.58
C LEU A 387 -40.80 -26.49 -11.08
N GLY A 388 -41.56 -25.77 -10.25
CA GLY A 388 -42.84 -25.18 -10.64
C GLY A 388 -42.69 -24.07 -11.69
N SER A 389 -43.76 -23.75 -12.44
CA SER A 389 -43.72 -22.78 -13.53
C SER A 389 -43.16 -21.42 -13.17
N ASP A 390 -43.56 -20.84 -12.03
CA ASP A 390 -43.14 -19.50 -11.58
C ASP A 390 -41.64 -19.49 -11.19
N ALA A 391 -41.17 -20.61 -10.61
CA ALA A 391 -39.76 -20.78 -10.31
C ALA A 391 -38.90 -20.90 -11.57
N ILE A 392 -39.43 -21.58 -12.62
CA ILE A 392 -38.76 -21.70 -13.92
C ILE A 392 -38.61 -20.34 -14.60
N GLU A 393 -39.67 -19.51 -14.59
CA GLU A 393 -39.64 -18.18 -15.22
C GLU A 393 -38.63 -17.25 -14.48
N CYS A 394 -38.70 -17.22 -13.16
CA CYS A 394 -37.76 -16.42 -12.36
C CYS A 394 -36.29 -16.87 -12.55
N PHE A 395 -36.08 -18.19 -12.64
CA PHE A 395 -34.76 -18.78 -12.84
C PHE A 395 -34.25 -18.52 -14.28
N ALA A 396 -35.12 -18.61 -15.27
CA ALA A 396 -34.78 -18.30 -16.67
C ALA A 396 -34.43 -16.82 -16.87
N ALA A 397 -35.17 -15.90 -16.24
CA ALA A 397 -34.84 -14.47 -16.27
C ALA A 397 -33.46 -14.20 -15.65
N ARG A 398 -33.15 -14.84 -14.49
CA ARG A 398 -31.86 -14.69 -13.83
C ARG A 398 -30.70 -15.27 -14.65
N ILE A 399 -30.90 -16.43 -15.31
CA ILE A 399 -29.89 -17.02 -16.21
C ILE A 399 -29.64 -16.09 -17.38
N ARG A 400 -30.69 -15.48 -17.96
CA ARG A 400 -30.57 -14.52 -19.08
C ARG A 400 -29.75 -13.29 -18.66
N GLU A 401 -29.96 -12.75 -17.47
CA GLU A 401 -29.13 -11.67 -16.94
C GLU A 401 -27.67 -12.11 -16.77
N MET A 402 -27.43 -13.30 -16.19
CA MET A 402 -26.09 -13.83 -15.96
C MET A 402 -25.30 -14.08 -17.25
N VAL A 403 -25.97 -14.51 -18.31
CA VAL A 403 -25.38 -14.75 -19.65
C VAL A 403 -24.81 -13.46 -20.24
N LEU A 404 -25.45 -12.33 -19.99
CA LEU A 404 -25.02 -11.03 -20.51
C LEU A 404 -23.91 -10.39 -19.66
N CYS A 405 -23.64 -10.86 -18.43
CA CYS A 405 -22.62 -10.27 -17.57
C CYS A 405 -21.23 -10.16 -18.23
N PRO A 406 -20.67 -11.21 -18.89
CA PRO A 406 -19.36 -11.08 -19.53
C PRO A 406 -19.35 -10.08 -20.69
N LEU A 407 -20.44 -9.98 -21.46
CA LEU A 407 -20.55 -9.03 -22.56
C LEU A 407 -20.73 -7.60 -22.06
N ASN A 408 -21.54 -7.40 -21.02
CA ASN A 408 -21.68 -6.10 -20.37
C ASN A 408 -20.35 -5.63 -19.74
N ALA A 409 -19.60 -6.56 -19.13
CA ALA A 409 -18.26 -6.27 -18.62
C ALA A 409 -17.27 -5.94 -19.74
N LEU A 410 -17.36 -6.63 -20.87
CA LEU A 410 -16.52 -6.40 -22.06
C LEU A 410 -16.72 -4.99 -22.61
N ILE A 411 -17.97 -4.60 -22.90
CA ILE A 411 -18.25 -3.24 -23.42
C ILE A 411 -18.00 -2.15 -22.35
N GLY A 412 -18.17 -2.49 -21.09
CA GLY A 412 -17.93 -1.61 -19.96
C GLY A 412 -16.44 -1.44 -19.57
N SER A 413 -15.50 -2.12 -20.24
CA SER A 413 -14.06 -2.09 -19.87
C SER A 413 -13.31 -0.93 -20.54
N ALA A 414 -13.06 -1.00 -21.84
CA ALA A 414 -12.16 -0.07 -22.53
C ALA A 414 -12.61 1.40 -22.55
N PRO A 415 -13.89 1.75 -22.83
CA PRO A 415 -14.33 3.16 -22.87
C PRO A 415 -14.21 3.87 -21.52
N PRO A 416 -14.66 3.31 -20.38
CA PRO A 416 -14.44 3.92 -19.07
C PRO A 416 -12.96 4.07 -18.71
N MET A 417 -12.12 3.07 -18.99
CA MET A 417 -10.67 3.16 -18.74
C MET A 417 -10.05 4.36 -19.45
N LEU A 418 -10.41 4.58 -20.72
CA LEU A 418 -9.92 5.73 -21.50
C LEU A 418 -10.38 7.07 -20.91
N VAL A 419 -11.66 7.16 -20.55
CA VAL A 419 -12.26 8.36 -19.95
C VAL A 419 -11.59 8.70 -18.62
N GLU A 420 -11.45 7.71 -17.73
CA GLU A 420 -10.88 7.91 -16.41
C GLU A 420 -9.39 8.25 -16.46
N ALA A 421 -8.62 7.66 -17.38
CA ALA A 421 -7.23 8.02 -17.59
C ALA A 421 -7.09 9.48 -18.07
N ARG A 422 -7.93 9.92 -19.00
CA ARG A 422 -7.96 11.33 -19.47
C ARG A 422 -8.38 12.29 -18.37
N LEU A 423 -9.37 11.91 -17.56
CA LEU A 423 -9.81 12.69 -16.39
C LEU A 423 -8.68 12.91 -15.41
N ARG A 424 -7.94 11.84 -15.06
CA ARG A 424 -6.78 11.92 -14.16
C ARG A 424 -5.70 12.86 -14.68
N GLN A 425 -5.41 12.83 -15.98
CA GLN A 425 -4.40 13.69 -16.59
C GLN A 425 -4.84 15.16 -16.66
N ARG A 426 -6.08 15.40 -17.07
CA ARG A 426 -6.57 16.75 -17.38
C ARG A 426 -7.05 17.53 -16.15
N PHE A 427 -7.62 16.85 -15.14
CA PHE A 427 -8.29 17.48 -14.01
C PHE A 427 -7.77 17.01 -12.65
N PRO A 428 -6.55 17.41 -12.22
CA PRO A 428 -5.98 17.00 -10.94
C PRO A 428 -6.88 17.28 -9.73
N VAL A 429 -7.69 18.33 -9.78
CA VAL A 429 -8.64 18.71 -8.72
C VAL A 429 -9.71 17.63 -8.46
N LEU A 430 -9.98 16.77 -9.44
CA LEU A 430 -10.96 15.68 -9.34
C LEU A 430 -10.34 14.35 -8.87
N ARG A 431 -9.01 14.21 -8.86
CA ARG A 431 -8.33 12.96 -8.47
C ARG A 431 -8.83 12.35 -7.15
N PRO A 432 -9.00 13.12 -6.05
CA PRO A 432 -9.51 12.55 -4.79
C PRO A 432 -10.91 11.97 -4.92
N ALA A 433 -11.80 12.65 -5.65
CA ALA A 433 -13.16 12.16 -5.90
C ALA A 433 -13.18 10.97 -6.85
N GLN A 434 -12.32 10.97 -7.88
CA GLN A 434 -12.11 9.86 -8.79
C GLN A 434 -11.68 8.60 -8.03
N PHE A 435 -10.66 8.72 -7.17
CA PHE A 435 -10.20 7.61 -6.36
C PHE A 435 -11.32 7.00 -5.52
N LEU A 436 -12.05 7.83 -4.76
CA LEU A 436 -13.12 7.33 -3.88
C LEU A 436 -14.25 6.67 -4.65
N ALA A 437 -14.68 7.25 -5.78
CA ALA A 437 -15.75 6.70 -6.60
C ALA A 437 -15.37 5.35 -7.23
N LEU A 438 -14.17 5.26 -7.80
CA LEU A 438 -13.70 4.03 -8.42
C LEU A 438 -13.40 2.93 -7.39
N ALA A 439 -12.88 3.27 -6.20
CA ALA A 439 -12.66 2.33 -5.10
C ALA A 439 -13.98 1.75 -4.56
N GLU A 440 -15.02 2.58 -4.44
CA GLU A 440 -16.37 2.16 -4.04
C GLU A 440 -16.96 1.22 -5.11
N GLY A 441 -16.96 1.66 -6.38
CA GLY A 441 -17.46 0.85 -7.51
C GLY A 441 -16.72 -0.49 -7.65
N PHE A 442 -15.40 -0.50 -7.48
CA PHE A 442 -14.63 -1.75 -7.49
C PHE A 442 -15.05 -2.71 -6.37
N THR A 443 -15.29 -2.18 -5.17
CA THR A 443 -15.70 -3.02 -4.02
C THR A 443 -17.07 -3.65 -4.26
N GLU A 444 -18.00 -2.91 -4.83
CA GLU A 444 -19.33 -3.40 -5.18
C GLU A 444 -19.26 -4.43 -6.31
N ASN A 445 -18.47 -4.16 -7.36
CA ASN A 445 -18.23 -5.10 -8.46
C ASN A 445 -17.60 -6.41 -7.97
N TRP A 446 -16.62 -6.32 -7.05
CA TRP A 446 -16.04 -7.50 -6.43
C TRP A 446 -17.08 -8.34 -5.69
N GLN A 447 -17.94 -7.71 -4.88
CA GLN A 447 -19.00 -8.41 -4.16
C GLN A 447 -20.02 -9.06 -5.11
N ALA A 448 -20.39 -8.37 -6.18
CA ALA A 448 -21.27 -8.91 -7.21
C ALA A 448 -20.64 -10.10 -7.93
N HIS A 449 -19.34 -9.99 -8.30
CA HIS A 449 -18.59 -11.06 -8.92
C HIS A 449 -18.51 -12.31 -8.01
N GLN A 450 -18.20 -12.13 -6.72
CA GLN A 450 -18.19 -13.25 -5.77
C GLN A 450 -19.55 -13.96 -5.68
N LYS A 451 -20.65 -13.22 -5.71
CA LYS A 451 -22.00 -13.80 -5.74
C LYS A 451 -22.27 -14.61 -7.02
N LEU A 452 -21.73 -14.19 -8.17
CA LEU A 452 -21.84 -14.94 -9.42
C LEU A 452 -21.00 -16.21 -9.43
N LEU A 453 -19.83 -16.18 -8.79
CA LEU A 453 -18.94 -17.35 -8.68
C LEU A 453 -19.45 -18.42 -7.71
N THR A 454 -20.09 -18.02 -6.62
CA THR A 454 -20.50 -18.92 -5.53
C THR A 454 -22.01 -19.18 -5.48
N GLY A 455 -22.81 -18.39 -6.20
CA GLY A 455 -24.28 -18.49 -6.22
C GLY A 455 -24.83 -19.65 -7.04
N LEU A 456 -26.13 -19.88 -6.91
CA LEU A 456 -26.88 -20.81 -7.74
C LEU A 456 -27.93 -20.03 -8.57
N PRO A 457 -28.04 -20.30 -9.88
CA PRO A 457 -27.21 -21.18 -10.70
C PRO A 457 -25.77 -20.65 -10.82
N ARG A 458 -24.81 -21.54 -11.03
CA ARG A 458 -23.42 -21.13 -11.28
C ARG A 458 -23.26 -20.67 -12.73
N LEU A 459 -22.49 -19.62 -12.93
CA LEU A 459 -22.09 -19.21 -14.27
C LEU A 459 -21.21 -20.31 -14.91
N PRO A 460 -21.51 -20.80 -16.13
CA PRO A 460 -20.69 -21.79 -16.81
C PRO A 460 -19.25 -21.34 -17.00
N GLN A 461 -18.30 -22.26 -16.92
CA GLN A 461 -16.84 -21.98 -17.08
C GLN A 461 -16.50 -21.12 -18.30
N PRO A 462 -17.07 -21.39 -19.51
CA PRO A 462 -16.78 -20.57 -20.70
C PRO A 462 -17.22 -19.10 -20.58
N LEU A 463 -18.09 -18.76 -19.63
CA LEU A 463 -18.53 -17.39 -19.33
C LEU A 463 -17.88 -16.84 -18.04
N GLN A 464 -17.58 -17.72 -17.09
CA GLN A 464 -16.97 -17.35 -15.81
C GLN A 464 -15.55 -16.82 -15.98
N ARG A 465 -14.72 -17.53 -16.75
CA ARG A 465 -13.30 -17.19 -16.97
C ARG A 465 -13.14 -15.84 -17.69
N PRO A 466 -13.86 -15.52 -18.79
CA PRO A 466 -13.87 -14.18 -19.37
C PRO A 466 -14.30 -13.07 -18.40
N LEU A 467 -15.37 -13.32 -17.63
CA LEU A 467 -15.85 -12.34 -16.65
C LEU A 467 -14.78 -12.05 -15.56
N THR A 468 -14.15 -13.11 -15.04
CA THR A 468 -13.05 -12.95 -14.07
C THR A 468 -11.87 -12.19 -14.67
N ALA A 469 -11.55 -12.46 -15.96
CA ALA A 469 -10.49 -11.76 -16.67
C ALA A 469 -10.76 -10.25 -16.81
N LEU A 470 -11.99 -9.87 -17.15
CA LEU A 470 -12.38 -8.46 -17.26
C LEU A 470 -12.39 -7.75 -15.91
N MET A 471 -12.90 -8.40 -14.87
CA MET A 471 -12.86 -7.84 -13.51
C MET A 471 -11.41 -7.71 -12.99
N GLY A 472 -10.54 -8.66 -13.34
CA GLY A 472 -9.12 -8.58 -13.03
C GLY A 472 -8.39 -7.50 -13.84
N LEU A 473 -8.81 -7.22 -15.07
CA LEU A 473 -8.34 -6.09 -15.88
C LEU A 473 -8.68 -4.76 -15.19
N ASP A 474 -9.91 -4.59 -14.71
CA ASP A 474 -10.31 -3.39 -13.96
C ASP A 474 -9.43 -3.20 -12.72
N ALA A 475 -9.10 -4.29 -12.02
CA ALA A 475 -8.20 -4.25 -10.88
C ALA A 475 -6.78 -3.79 -11.26
N LEU A 476 -6.20 -4.34 -12.32
CA LEU A 476 -4.89 -3.96 -12.84
C LEU A 476 -4.87 -2.49 -13.33
N TYR A 477 -5.98 -2.07 -13.94
CA TYR A 477 -6.15 -0.69 -14.37
C TYR A 477 -6.18 0.28 -13.18
N LEU A 478 -6.91 -0.05 -12.10
CA LEU A 478 -6.96 0.77 -10.89
C LEU A 478 -5.60 0.82 -10.19
N ASP A 479 -4.87 -0.30 -10.13
CA ASP A 479 -3.51 -0.33 -9.60
C ASP A 479 -2.59 0.62 -10.40
N TRP A 480 -2.69 0.61 -11.71
CA TRP A 480 -1.95 1.56 -12.56
C TRP A 480 -2.43 3.00 -12.37
N LEU A 481 -3.74 3.23 -12.36
CA LEU A 481 -4.31 4.57 -12.23
C LEU A 481 -3.93 5.24 -10.90
N PHE A 482 -3.83 4.46 -9.82
CA PHE A 482 -3.53 4.93 -8.47
C PHE A 482 -2.17 4.48 -7.94
N GLU A 483 -1.25 4.09 -8.83
CA GLU A 483 0.15 3.76 -8.50
C GLU A 483 0.27 2.59 -7.49
N GLY A 484 -0.65 1.62 -7.59
CA GLY A 484 -0.68 0.41 -6.76
C GLY A 484 -1.24 0.59 -5.35
N VAL A 485 -2.05 1.65 -5.13
CA VAL A 485 -2.61 1.96 -3.80
C VAL A 485 -4.14 2.00 -3.84
N PRO A 486 -4.81 1.06 -3.19
CA PRO A 486 -4.37 -0.25 -2.68
C PRO A 486 -4.13 -1.25 -3.81
N ASP A 487 -3.50 -2.39 -3.53
CA ASP A 487 -3.28 -3.48 -4.52
C ASP A 487 -4.62 -4.20 -4.81
N TYR A 488 -5.40 -3.66 -5.75
CA TYR A 488 -6.69 -4.20 -6.15
C TYR A 488 -6.57 -5.57 -6.81
N ALA A 489 -5.50 -5.78 -7.60
CA ALA A 489 -5.24 -7.02 -8.31
C ALA A 489 -4.94 -8.21 -7.38
N ALA A 490 -4.51 -7.96 -6.14
CA ALA A 490 -4.27 -9.01 -5.16
C ALA A 490 -5.46 -9.96 -4.97
N ARG A 491 -6.69 -9.44 -5.07
CA ARG A 491 -7.93 -10.21 -4.92
C ARG A 491 -8.16 -11.22 -6.05
N TYR A 492 -7.61 -10.95 -7.25
CA TYR A 492 -7.83 -11.74 -8.45
C TYR A 492 -6.69 -12.71 -8.77
N ARG A 493 -5.46 -12.49 -8.24
CA ARG A 493 -4.26 -13.27 -8.59
C ARG A 493 -4.39 -14.78 -8.45
N ARG A 494 -5.29 -15.26 -7.60
CA ARG A 494 -5.53 -16.70 -7.35
C ARG A 494 -6.76 -17.24 -8.08
N LEU A 495 -7.48 -16.42 -8.82
CA LEU A 495 -8.68 -16.83 -9.54
C LEU A 495 -8.32 -17.31 -10.96
N ASP A 496 -9.06 -18.31 -11.43
CA ASP A 496 -8.97 -18.78 -12.81
C ASP A 496 -9.39 -17.66 -13.77
N GLY A 497 -8.54 -17.37 -14.77
CA GLY A 497 -8.72 -16.27 -15.72
C GLY A 497 -7.87 -15.03 -15.44
N PHE A 498 -7.15 -14.95 -14.33
CA PHE A 498 -6.29 -13.77 -14.05
C PHE A 498 -5.13 -13.64 -15.04
N GLU A 499 -4.62 -14.72 -15.60
CA GLU A 499 -3.61 -14.69 -16.68
C GLU A 499 -4.14 -14.00 -17.94
N LEU A 500 -5.44 -14.13 -18.22
CA LEU A 500 -6.08 -13.40 -19.30
C LEU A 500 -6.18 -11.91 -18.98
N SER A 501 -6.44 -11.54 -17.71
CA SER A 501 -6.41 -10.14 -17.25
C SER A 501 -5.06 -9.48 -17.57
N GLN A 502 -3.97 -10.20 -17.33
CA GLN A 502 -2.62 -9.71 -17.64
C GLN A 502 -2.39 -9.53 -19.14
N SER A 503 -2.92 -10.45 -19.97
CA SER A 503 -2.84 -10.34 -21.43
C SER A 503 -3.65 -9.14 -21.95
N LEU A 504 -4.86 -8.95 -21.45
CA LEU A 504 -5.71 -7.79 -21.76
C LEU A 504 -5.02 -6.49 -21.32
N TRP A 505 -4.42 -6.47 -20.15
CA TRP A 505 -3.70 -5.32 -19.63
C TRP A 505 -2.48 -4.94 -20.47
N GLN A 506 -1.66 -5.92 -20.88
CA GLN A 506 -0.53 -5.70 -21.77
C GLN A 506 -0.99 -5.14 -23.12
N HIS A 507 -2.08 -5.68 -23.67
CA HIS A 507 -2.67 -5.20 -24.91
C HIS A 507 -3.14 -3.74 -24.76
N TRP A 508 -3.87 -3.41 -23.69
CA TRP A 508 -4.29 -2.05 -23.38
C TRP A 508 -3.09 -1.08 -23.29
N GLN A 509 -2.08 -1.44 -22.50
CA GLN A 509 -0.89 -0.60 -22.32
C GLN A 509 -0.16 -0.30 -23.63
N SER A 510 -0.11 -1.26 -24.54
CA SER A 510 0.53 -1.08 -25.85
C SER A 510 -0.23 -0.10 -26.76
N ARG A 511 -1.54 -0.05 -26.64
CA ARG A 511 -2.42 0.78 -27.49
C ARG A 511 -2.70 2.16 -26.89
N PHE A 512 -2.85 2.26 -25.57
CA PHE A 512 -3.29 3.46 -24.87
C PHE A 512 -2.56 4.76 -25.24
N PRO A 513 -1.21 4.82 -25.39
CA PRO A 513 -0.52 6.05 -25.70
C PRO A 513 -0.90 6.70 -27.03
N THR A 514 -1.41 5.92 -27.97
CA THR A 514 -1.74 6.37 -29.34
C THR A 514 -3.24 6.41 -29.63
N MET A 515 -4.06 6.00 -28.65
CA MET A 515 -5.52 5.88 -28.83
C MET A 515 -6.21 7.21 -29.11
N LYS A 516 -7.07 7.19 -30.11
CA LYS A 516 -8.00 8.26 -30.46
C LYS A 516 -9.43 7.85 -30.11
N PRO A 517 -10.37 8.80 -29.98
CA PRO A 517 -11.79 8.48 -29.86
C PRO A 517 -12.26 7.63 -31.05
N GLY A 518 -12.92 6.51 -30.76
CA GLY A 518 -13.34 5.51 -31.73
C GLY A 518 -12.45 4.25 -31.79
N ASP A 519 -11.20 4.35 -31.31
CA ASP A 519 -10.29 3.18 -31.26
C ASP A 519 -10.72 2.18 -30.17
N GLU A 520 -11.50 2.63 -29.17
CA GLU A 520 -12.05 1.78 -28.11
C GLU A 520 -12.89 0.61 -28.63
N PHE A 521 -13.57 0.78 -29.75
CA PHE A 521 -14.36 -0.29 -30.37
C PHE A 521 -13.48 -1.43 -30.91
N ALA A 522 -12.33 -1.09 -31.50
CA ALA A 522 -11.37 -2.10 -31.97
C ALA A 522 -10.71 -2.84 -30.77
N ILE A 523 -10.47 -2.16 -29.66
CA ILE A 523 -9.95 -2.81 -28.45
C ILE A 523 -10.97 -3.77 -27.83
N ILE A 524 -12.26 -3.44 -27.87
CA ILE A 524 -13.30 -4.36 -27.43
C ILE A 524 -13.28 -5.63 -28.28
N ASP A 525 -13.11 -5.51 -29.59
CA ASP A 525 -12.98 -6.66 -30.49
C ASP A 525 -11.72 -7.49 -30.19
N ASP A 526 -10.57 -6.84 -30.02
CA ASP A 526 -9.33 -7.49 -29.61
C ASP A 526 -9.48 -8.22 -28.24
N PHE A 527 -10.18 -7.63 -27.29
CA PHE A 527 -10.47 -8.24 -26.00
C PHE A 527 -11.41 -9.44 -26.13
N ALA A 528 -12.43 -9.32 -26.98
CA ALA A 528 -13.35 -10.42 -27.26
C ALA A 528 -12.64 -11.62 -27.87
N ASP A 529 -11.69 -11.39 -28.77
CA ASP A 529 -10.86 -12.46 -29.36
C ASP A 529 -10.01 -13.16 -28.29
N ILE A 530 -9.31 -12.40 -27.44
CA ILE A 530 -8.50 -12.96 -26.34
C ILE A 530 -9.36 -13.78 -25.38
N LEU A 531 -10.59 -13.36 -25.13
CA LEU A 531 -11.51 -13.97 -24.17
C LEU A 531 -12.37 -15.11 -24.76
N GLY A 532 -12.32 -15.34 -26.07
CA GLY A 532 -13.21 -16.30 -26.75
C GLY A 532 -14.68 -15.87 -26.75
N LEU A 533 -14.94 -14.57 -26.72
CA LEU A 533 -16.26 -13.96 -26.79
C LEU A 533 -16.62 -13.45 -28.21
N ALA A 534 -15.70 -13.53 -29.16
CA ALA A 534 -15.93 -13.15 -30.54
C ALA A 534 -17.14 -13.89 -31.14
N GLY A 535 -17.94 -13.17 -31.90
CA GLY A 535 -19.19 -13.70 -32.50
C GLY A 535 -20.38 -13.85 -31.54
N ARG A 536 -20.22 -13.48 -30.26
CA ARG A 536 -21.30 -13.48 -29.25
C ARG A 536 -22.03 -12.14 -29.16
N TYR A 537 -21.66 -11.18 -29.99
CA TYR A 537 -22.25 -9.84 -30.13
C TYR A 537 -22.05 -9.37 -31.56
N GLU A 538 -22.71 -8.29 -31.93
CA GLU A 538 -22.52 -7.63 -33.21
C GLU A 538 -22.44 -6.12 -33.08
N TRP A 539 -21.79 -5.48 -34.05
CA TRP A 539 -21.74 -4.04 -34.16
C TRP A 539 -22.74 -3.54 -35.18
N LEU A 540 -23.70 -2.78 -34.72
CA LEU A 540 -24.60 -2.04 -35.61
C LEU A 540 -23.90 -0.74 -36.03
N LYS A 541 -24.01 -0.39 -37.31
CA LYS A 541 -23.53 0.92 -37.79
C LYS A 541 -24.38 2.02 -37.20
N ASP A 542 -23.72 3.10 -36.74
CA ASP A 542 -24.43 4.32 -36.40
C ASP A 542 -25.10 4.88 -37.65
N HIS A 543 -26.42 4.68 -37.76
CA HIS A 543 -27.20 5.32 -38.82
C HIS A 543 -27.50 6.75 -38.35
N PRO A 544 -27.31 7.77 -39.21
CA PRO A 544 -27.94 9.05 -38.98
C PRO A 544 -29.46 8.78 -39.07
N LEU A 545 -30.10 8.57 -37.91
CA LEU A 545 -31.56 8.47 -37.83
C LEU A 545 -32.11 9.80 -38.33
N GLY A 546 -32.69 9.79 -39.52
CA GLY A 546 -33.58 10.85 -39.94
C GLY A 546 -34.77 10.88 -38.97
N PRO A 547 -35.39 12.03 -38.74
CA PRO A 547 -36.56 12.13 -37.87
C PRO A 547 -37.63 11.16 -38.33
N GLY A 548 -37.91 10.08 -37.61
CA GLY A 548 -39.04 9.21 -37.84
C GLY A 548 -38.88 7.69 -37.76
N SER A 549 -37.77 7.14 -37.31
CA SER A 549 -37.65 5.69 -37.21
C SER A 549 -37.10 5.19 -35.92
N ILE A 550 -37.91 5.06 -34.90
CA ILE A 550 -37.96 3.98 -33.89
C ILE A 550 -39.07 4.36 -32.89
N SER A 551 -40.14 3.59 -32.85
CA SER A 551 -41.10 3.63 -31.75
C SER A 551 -40.43 3.09 -30.50
N PRO A 552 -40.50 3.78 -29.33
CA PRO A 552 -39.96 3.25 -28.09
C PRO A 552 -40.65 1.93 -27.75
N PRO A 553 -39.94 0.95 -27.16
CA PRO A 553 -40.61 -0.23 -26.62
C PRO A 553 -41.56 0.26 -25.51
N THR A 554 -42.83 -0.07 -25.66
CA THR A 554 -43.89 0.16 -24.67
C THR A 554 -43.44 -0.46 -23.35
N PRO A 555 -43.47 0.28 -22.22
CA PRO A 555 -43.22 -0.31 -20.90
C PRO A 555 -44.35 -1.33 -20.67
N GLY A 556 -43.98 -2.60 -20.62
CA GLY A 556 -44.87 -3.67 -20.21
C GLY A 556 -45.37 -3.39 -18.79
N ARG A 557 -46.68 -3.55 -18.65
CA ARG A 557 -47.42 -3.45 -17.37
C ARG A 557 -46.91 -4.44 -16.36
#